data_125389aed077ced44620be2f4b9909dd
#
_entry.id   125389aed077ced44620be2f4b9909dd
#
_cell.length_a   1.000
_cell.length_b   1.000
_cell.length_c   1.000
_cell.angle_alpha   90.00
_cell.angle_beta   90.00
_cell.angle_gamma   90.00
#
_symmetry.space_group_name_H-M   'P 1'
#
loop_
_entity.id
_entity.type
_entity.pdbx_description
1 polymer ?
#
loop_
_entity_poly.entity_id
_entity_poly.type
_entity_poly.pdbx_seq_one_letter_code
_entity_poly.pdbx_strand_id
1 'polypeptide(L)'
;MYLMNRHFNNRAVSQIIAALLLIAIAVAAAVLLYVFSIGLLGSLGSGGGQQTKEQVIMEAYSWPASATSISVTMRNVGPSSVAIGSADAFVNGLGPIIPSCTSTTITPQQSTLCTVAVTPGSYTSGVAYVLKVVTPDGGVFSYSVVDGSNS
;
A
#
# COMPACT_ATOMS: atom_id res chain seq x y z
N MET A 1 -32.91 20.44 -76.13
CA MET A 1 -33.11 19.83 -74.82
C MET A 1 -31.83 19.14 -74.45
N TYR A 2 -30.96 19.86 -73.71
CA TYR A 2 -29.63 19.35 -73.26
C TYR A 2 -29.82 18.61 -71.99
N LEU A 3 -29.67 17.30 -71.99
CA LEU A 3 -29.58 16.47 -70.77
C LEU A 3 -28.18 16.64 -70.16
N MET A 4 -28.12 17.41 -69.11
CA MET A 4 -26.94 17.53 -68.31
C MET A 4 -26.68 16.21 -67.54
N ASN A 5 -25.76 15.40 -68.04
CA ASN A 5 -25.34 14.15 -67.46
C ASN A 5 -24.50 14.50 -66.20
N ARG A 6 -25.12 14.51 -64.99
CA ARG A 6 -24.45 14.70 -63.72
C ARG A 6 -23.69 13.41 -63.42
N HIS A 7 -22.42 13.36 -63.78
CA HIS A 7 -21.51 12.35 -63.25
C HIS A 7 -21.36 12.60 -61.73
N PHE A 8 -22.07 11.82 -60.94
CA PHE A 8 -21.81 11.76 -59.50
C PHE A 8 -20.40 11.21 -59.31
N ASN A 9 -19.52 12.06 -58.73
CA ASN A 9 -18.11 11.75 -58.51
C ASN A 9 -18.01 10.77 -57.32
N ASN A 10 -18.13 9.48 -57.56
CA ASN A 10 -18.09 8.42 -56.57
C ASN A 10 -16.79 8.46 -55.71
N ARG A 11 -15.72 9.08 -56.25
CA ARG A 11 -14.45 9.28 -55.56
C ARG A 11 -14.55 10.28 -54.41
N ALA A 12 -15.37 11.34 -54.55
CA ALA A 12 -15.55 12.35 -53.48
C ALA A 12 -16.36 11.77 -52.29
N VAL A 13 -17.37 10.95 -52.58
CA VAL A 13 -18.16 10.27 -51.53
C VAL A 13 -17.29 9.28 -50.76
N SER A 14 -16.45 8.51 -51.42
CA SER A 14 -15.54 7.55 -50.79
C SER A 14 -14.52 8.26 -49.86
N GLN A 15 -14.02 9.41 -50.25
CA GLN A 15 -13.07 10.20 -49.48
C GLN A 15 -13.69 10.77 -48.20
N ILE A 16 -14.95 11.22 -48.26
CA ILE A 16 -15.69 11.70 -47.10
C ILE A 16 -15.95 10.55 -46.10
N ILE A 17 -16.38 9.39 -46.62
CA ILE A 17 -16.61 8.21 -45.76
C ILE A 17 -15.31 7.76 -45.09
N ALA A 18 -14.21 7.75 -45.80
CA ALA A 18 -12.91 7.39 -45.24
C ALA A 18 -12.46 8.37 -44.12
N ALA A 19 -12.70 9.67 -44.33
CA ALA A 19 -12.39 10.68 -43.32
C ALA A 19 -13.27 10.53 -42.04
N LEU A 20 -14.55 10.25 -42.22
CA LEU A 20 -15.46 10.03 -41.09
C LEU A 20 -15.10 8.75 -40.32
N LEU A 21 -14.72 7.68 -41.00
CA LEU A 21 -14.25 6.46 -40.34
C LEU A 21 -12.96 6.68 -39.56
N LEU A 22 -12.00 7.46 -40.10
CA LEU A 22 -10.76 7.82 -39.41
C LEU A 22 -11.03 8.60 -38.13
N ILE A 23 -11.92 9.58 -38.20
CA ILE A 23 -12.31 10.38 -37.00
C ILE A 23 -13.01 9.48 -35.97
N ALA A 24 -13.92 8.61 -36.39
CA ALA A 24 -14.60 7.69 -35.48
C ALA A 24 -13.62 6.74 -34.75
N ILE A 25 -12.65 6.19 -35.47
CA ILE A 25 -11.61 5.32 -34.86
C ILE A 25 -10.72 6.13 -33.92
N ALA A 26 -10.33 7.35 -34.30
CA ALA A 26 -9.50 8.21 -33.46
C ALA A 26 -10.18 8.57 -32.13
N VAL A 27 -11.48 8.92 -32.19
CA VAL A 27 -12.27 9.23 -30.99
C VAL A 27 -12.44 7.99 -30.13
N ALA A 28 -12.77 6.84 -30.70
CA ALA A 28 -12.91 5.59 -29.96
C ALA A 28 -11.60 5.21 -29.26
N ALA A 29 -10.46 5.31 -29.95
CA ALA A 29 -9.15 5.05 -29.37
C ALA A 29 -8.80 6.01 -28.24
N ALA A 30 -9.09 7.30 -28.38
CA ALA A 30 -8.86 8.31 -27.35
C ALA A 30 -9.68 8.03 -26.08
N VAL A 31 -10.95 7.66 -26.23
CA VAL A 31 -11.82 7.31 -25.09
C VAL A 31 -11.31 6.05 -24.38
N LEU A 32 -10.92 5.02 -25.13
CA LEU A 32 -10.36 3.79 -24.55
C LEU A 32 -9.08 4.06 -23.76
N LEU A 33 -8.16 4.86 -24.31
CA LEU A 33 -6.92 5.25 -23.64
C LEU A 33 -7.21 6.07 -22.37
N TYR A 34 -8.18 6.96 -22.42
CA TYR A 34 -8.58 7.77 -21.26
C TYR A 34 -9.14 6.89 -20.14
N VAL A 35 -10.10 6.00 -20.43
CA VAL A 35 -10.69 5.09 -19.44
C VAL A 35 -9.63 4.14 -18.86
N PHE A 36 -8.73 3.62 -19.71
CA PHE A 36 -7.64 2.77 -19.25
C PHE A 36 -6.68 3.51 -18.33
N SER A 37 -6.31 4.75 -18.68
CA SER A 37 -5.41 5.58 -17.85
C SER A 37 -6.02 5.90 -16.48
N ILE A 38 -7.31 6.24 -16.40
CA ILE A 38 -8.00 6.47 -15.12
C ILE A 38 -8.09 5.19 -14.30
N GLY A 39 -8.40 4.05 -14.95
CA GLY A 39 -8.45 2.76 -14.28
C GLY A 39 -7.10 2.35 -13.71
N LEU A 40 -6.01 2.56 -14.44
CA LEU A 40 -4.65 2.29 -13.98
C LEU A 40 -4.24 3.19 -12.81
N LEU A 41 -4.51 4.50 -12.90
CA LEU A 41 -4.25 5.45 -11.81
C LEU A 41 -5.06 5.11 -10.55
N GLY A 42 -6.32 4.68 -10.71
CA GLY A 42 -7.17 4.24 -9.60
C GLY A 42 -6.63 2.99 -8.91
N SER A 43 -6.13 2.00 -9.68
CA SER A 43 -5.56 0.79 -9.11
C SER A 43 -4.21 1.02 -8.43
N LEU A 44 -3.38 1.91 -8.95
CA LEU A 44 -2.12 2.32 -8.31
C LEU A 44 -2.38 3.12 -7.01
N GLY A 45 -3.44 3.92 -6.96
CA GLY A 45 -3.84 4.67 -5.77
C GLY A 45 -4.37 3.78 -4.64
N SER A 46 -5.01 2.65 -4.94
CA SER A 46 -5.55 1.75 -3.92
C SER A 46 -4.58 0.66 -3.46
N GLY A 47 -3.64 0.23 -4.30
CA GLY A 47 -2.70 -0.85 -3.96
C GLY A 47 -1.37 -0.39 -3.36
N GLY A 48 -0.86 0.79 -3.74
CA GLY A 48 0.40 1.34 -3.22
C GLY A 48 0.23 2.50 -2.24
N GLY A 49 -0.99 3.06 -2.17
CA GLY A 49 -1.25 4.28 -1.42
C GLY A 49 -1.28 4.11 0.10
N GLN A 50 -1.49 2.93 0.62
CA GLN A 50 -1.53 2.70 2.08
C GLN A 50 -0.13 2.68 2.68
N GLN A 51 0.83 1.99 2.04
CA GLN A 51 2.23 1.98 2.49
C GLN A 51 2.92 3.35 2.40
N THR A 52 2.49 4.22 1.48
CA THR A 52 3.01 5.60 1.40
C THR A 52 2.32 6.55 2.38
N LYS A 53 1.12 6.24 2.84
CA LYS A 53 0.40 7.02 3.85
C LYS A 53 0.82 6.67 5.27
N GLU A 54 1.02 5.38 5.54
CA GLU A 54 1.47 4.88 6.83
C GLU A 54 2.98 4.63 6.79
N GLN A 55 3.72 5.35 7.61
CA GLN A 55 5.16 5.18 7.75
C GLN A 55 5.48 5.11 9.23
N VAL A 56 5.75 3.91 9.71
CA VAL A 56 6.11 3.68 11.11
C VAL A 56 7.55 3.20 11.19
N ILE A 57 8.33 3.83 12.05
CA ILE A 57 9.68 3.43 12.37
C ILE A 57 9.73 2.92 13.82
N MET A 58 10.62 2.00 14.08
CA MET A 58 10.96 1.58 15.44
C MET A 58 12.08 2.50 15.94
N GLU A 59 11.82 3.21 17.05
CA GLU A 59 12.80 4.09 17.69
C GLU A 59 13.65 3.34 18.70
N ALA A 60 13.03 2.44 19.44
CA ALA A 60 13.70 1.66 20.48
C ALA A 60 12.94 0.34 20.72
N TYR A 61 13.64 -0.66 21.21
CA TYR A 61 13.02 -1.87 21.71
C TYR A 61 13.74 -2.39 22.96
N SER A 62 13.05 -3.20 23.74
CA SER A 62 13.61 -3.91 24.87
C SER A 62 13.06 -5.33 24.87
N TRP A 63 13.95 -6.28 24.77
CA TRP A 63 13.64 -7.71 24.86
C TRP A 63 14.64 -8.39 25.79
N PRO A 64 14.44 -8.32 27.11
CA PRO A 64 15.31 -9.02 28.08
C PRO A 64 15.28 -10.52 27.84
N ALA A 65 16.40 -11.19 28.06
CA ALA A 65 16.51 -12.64 27.95
C ALA A 65 15.43 -13.32 28.83
N SER A 66 14.75 -14.33 28.28
CA SER A 66 13.66 -15.05 28.94
C SER A 66 12.42 -14.20 29.28
N ALA A 67 12.29 -13.02 28.71
CA ALA A 67 11.09 -12.19 28.89
C ALA A 67 9.86 -12.81 28.21
N THR A 68 8.69 -12.53 28.77
CA THR A 68 7.39 -12.93 28.23
C THR A 68 6.83 -11.93 27.21
N SER A 69 7.57 -10.85 26.96
CA SER A 69 7.13 -9.79 26.05
C SER A 69 8.29 -8.98 25.49
N ILE A 70 8.08 -8.43 24.32
CA ILE A 70 8.94 -7.43 23.67
C ILE A 70 8.28 -6.08 23.81
N SER A 71 8.96 -5.12 24.37
CA SER A 71 8.53 -3.71 24.41
C SER A 71 9.13 -2.99 23.21
N VAL A 72 8.31 -2.31 22.42
CA VAL A 72 8.73 -1.62 21.19
C VAL A 72 8.16 -0.22 21.18
N THR A 73 9.03 0.79 21.05
CA THR A 73 8.62 2.17 20.82
C THR A 73 8.55 2.42 19.33
N MET A 74 7.36 2.67 18.82
CA MET A 74 7.10 2.95 17.43
C MET A 74 6.68 4.40 17.23
N ARG A 75 7.22 5.02 16.19
CA ARG A 75 6.91 6.40 15.78
C ARG A 75 6.33 6.45 14.40
N ASN A 76 5.27 7.22 14.26
CA ASN A 76 4.70 7.51 12.96
C ASN A 76 5.42 8.71 12.32
N VAL A 77 6.13 8.48 11.23
CA VAL A 77 6.79 9.52 10.42
C VAL A 77 6.02 9.82 9.13
N GLY A 78 4.89 9.14 8.93
CA GLY A 78 4.00 9.36 7.80
C GLY A 78 3.04 10.53 8.01
N PRO A 79 2.32 10.93 6.96
CA PRO A 79 1.36 12.03 7.00
C PRO A 79 -0.01 11.65 7.58
N SER A 80 -0.31 10.36 7.68
CA SER A 80 -1.60 9.84 8.16
C SER A 80 -1.48 9.18 9.52
N SER A 81 -2.56 9.19 10.31
CA SER A 81 -2.62 8.44 11.57
C SER A 81 -2.62 6.93 11.30
N VAL A 82 -1.97 6.17 12.15
CA VAL A 82 -1.83 4.70 12.05
C VAL A 82 -2.55 4.04 13.22
N ALA A 83 -3.46 3.11 12.93
CA ALA A 83 -4.16 2.31 13.92
C ALA A 83 -3.29 1.13 14.35
N ILE A 84 -2.53 1.29 15.45
CA ILE A 84 -1.59 0.27 15.90
C ILE A 84 -2.20 -0.69 16.94
N GLY A 85 -3.21 -0.25 17.68
CA GLY A 85 -3.85 -1.06 18.72
C GLY A 85 -4.71 -2.21 18.18
N SER A 86 -5.02 -2.20 16.87
CA SER A 86 -5.70 -3.27 16.16
C SER A 86 -4.81 -3.95 15.12
N ALA A 87 -3.49 -3.69 15.18
CA ALA A 87 -2.53 -4.31 14.31
C ALA A 87 -2.25 -5.76 14.74
N ASP A 88 -1.81 -6.58 13.80
CA ASP A 88 -1.33 -7.92 14.03
C ASP A 88 0.19 -7.94 14.07
N ALA A 89 0.77 -8.39 15.18
CA ALA A 89 2.20 -8.59 15.30
C ALA A 89 2.58 -10.07 15.09
N PHE A 90 3.69 -10.29 14.42
CA PHE A 90 4.27 -11.61 14.19
C PHE A 90 5.74 -11.59 14.59
N VAL A 91 6.15 -12.52 15.43
CA VAL A 91 7.56 -12.68 15.78
C VAL A 91 8.08 -13.94 15.11
N ASN A 92 9.02 -13.80 14.20
CA ASN A 92 9.57 -14.90 13.38
C ASN A 92 8.48 -15.72 12.65
N GLY A 93 7.42 -15.05 12.22
CA GLY A 93 6.28 -15.68 11.55
C GLY A 93 5.24 -16.32 12.48
N LEU A 94 5.48 -16.35 13.78
CA LEU A 94 4.51 -16.80 14.79
C LEU A 94 3.59 -15.64 15.16
N GLY A 95 2.30 -15.85 15.09
CA GLY A 95 1.25 -14.87 15.35
C GLY A 95 -0.05 -15.28 14.61
N PRO A 96 -1.07 -14.44 14.55
CA PRO A 96 -1.08 -13.01 14.98
C PRO A 96 -1.12 -12.82 16.50
N ILE A 97 -0.41 -11.82 16.97
CA ILE A 97 -0.42 -11.36 18.36
C ILE A 97 -0.89 -9.91 18.33
N ILE A 98 -1.93 -9.58 19.09
CA ILE A 98 -2.39 -8.19 19.19
C ILE A 98 -1.46 -7.46 20.17
N PRO A 99 -0.73 -6.42 19.74
CA PRO A 99 0.13 -5.67 20.64
C PRO A 99 -0.70 -4.84 21.63
N SER A 100 -0.26 -4.79 22.88
CA SER A 100 -0.82 -3.88 23.88
C SER A 100 -0.06 -2.57 23.82
N CYS A 101 -0.70 -1.51 23.34
CA CYS A 101 -0.07 -0.20 23.13
C CYS A 101 -0.63 0.84 24.10
N THR A 102 0.22 1.81 24.51
CA THR A 102 -0.20 2.95 25.34
C THR A 102 -1.21 3.84 24.60
N SER A 103 -1.10 3.92 23.27
CA SER A 103 -2.10 4.57 22.40
C SER A 103 -2.48 3.61 21.30
N THR A 104 -3.76 3.48 21.02
CA THR A 104 -4.29 2.62 19.93
C THR A 104 -4.09 3.23 18.56
N THR A 105 -3.85 4.55 18.49
CA THR A 105 -3.62 5.28 17.24
C THR A 105 -2.40 6.18 17.41
N ILE A 106 -1.48 6.13 16.45
CA ILE A 106 -0.30 7.01 16.41
C ILE A 106 -0.55 8.09 15.37
N THR A 107 -0.74 9.33 15.83
CA THR A 107 -0.85 10.49 14.94
C THR A 107 0.52 10.85 14.34
N PRO A 108 0.56 11.60 13.23
CA PRO A 108 1.83 12.02 12.62
C PRO A 108 2.80 12.65 13.62
N GLN A 109 4.07 12.25 13.55
CA GLN A 109 5.18 12.71 14.40
C GLN A 109 5.09 12.29 15.87
N GLN A 110 4.10 11.47 16.25
CA GLN A 110 3.98 10.93 17.61
C GLN A 110 4.55 9.51 17.70
N SER A 111 4.94 9.12 18.92
CA SER A 111 5.38 7.75 19.22
C SER A 111 4.48 7.11 20.28
N THR A 112 4.43 5.77 20.27
CA THR A 112 3.74 4.97 21.26
C THR A 112 4.59 3.78 21.68
N LEU A 113 4.45 3.36 22.92
CA LEU A 113 5.05 2.13 23.43
C LEU A 113 4.04 1.00 23.25
N CYS A 114 4.45 -0.06 22.56
CA CYS A 114 3.68 -1.27 22.39
C CYS A 114 4.41 -2.47 22.99
N THR A 115 3.67 -3.36 23.60
CA THR A 115 4.16 -4.61 24.16
C THR A 115 3.58 -5.79 23.37
N VAL A 116 4.44 -6.62 22.82
CA VAL A 116 4.10 -7.83 22.07
C VAL A 116 4.42 -9.03 22.96
N ALA A 117 3.41 -9.84 23.26
CA ALA A 117 3.59 -11.05 24.07
C ALA A 117 4.37 -12.11 23.30
N VAL A 118 5.30 -12.77 23.96
CA VAL A 118 6.08 -13.89 23.40
C VAL A 118 6.09 -15.07 24.37
N THR A 119 6.20 -16.29 23.84
CA THR A 119 6.29 -17.49 24.68
C THR A 119 7.75 -17.67 25.12
N PRO A 120 8.02 -17.68 26.44
CA PRO A 120 9.38 -17.92 26.95
C PRO A 120 9.93 -19.27 26.47
N GLY A 121 11.21 -19.32 26.14
CA GLY A 121 11.88 -20.55 25.69
C GLY A 121 11.66 -20.90 24.21
N SER A 122 10.83 -20.15 23.49
CA SER A 122 10.67 -20.32 22.04
C SER A 122 11.76 -19.57 21.24
N TYR A 123 12.52 -18.73 21.90
CA TYR A 123 13.56 -17.89 21.30
C TYR A 123 14.88 -18.08 22.00
N THR A 124 15.97 -17.92 21.26
CA THR A 124 17.35 -18.08 21.77
C THR A 124 17.98 -16.72 21.98
N SER A 125 18.48 -16.49 23.20
CA SER A 125 19.15 -15.22 23.54
C SER A 125 20.37 -14.99 22.63
N GLY A 126 20.55 -13.74 22.21
CA GLY A 126 21.59 -13.33 21.26
C GLY A 126 21.26 -13.56 19.79
N VAL A 127 20.11 -14.15 19.47
CA VAL A 127 19.67 -14.37 18.09
C VAL A 127 18.72 -13.24 17.65
N ALA A 128 18.90 -12.80 16.41
CA ALA A 128 18.02 -11.80 15.79
C ALA A 128 16.76 -12.47 15.20
N TYR A 129 15.62 -11.88 15.49
CA TYR A 129 14.31 -12.29 14.99
C TYR A 129 13.62 -11.14 14.27
N VAL A 130 12.74 -11.47 13.32
CA VAL A 130 11.94 -10.47 12.61
C VAL A 130 10.64 -10.26 13.37
N LEU A 131 10.44 -9.01 13.84
CA LEU A 131 9.16 -8.53 14.31
C LEU A 131 8.45 -7.85 13.14
N LYS A 132 7.34 -8.44 12.71
CA LYS A 132 6.50 -7.92 11.64
C LYS A 132 5.19 -7.40 12.23
N VAL A 133 4.80 -6.19 11.88
CA VAL A 133 3.55 -5.56 12.30
C VAL A 133 2.72 -5.26 11.07
N VAL A 134 1.47 -5.68 11.07
CA VAL A 134 0.51 -5.48 9.97
C VAL A 134 -0.65 -4.67 10.50
N THR A 135 -0.88 -3.48 9.95
CA THR A 135 -1.99 -2.62 10.33
C THR A 135 -3.30 -3.03 9.65
N PRO A 136 -4.47 -2.68 10.21
CA PRO A 136 -5.77 -2.95 9.59
C PRO A 136 -5.91 -2.34 8.18
N ASP A 137 -5.23 -1.23 7.93
CA ASP A 137 -5.24 -0.54 6.63
C ASP A 137 -4.26 -1.14 5.61
N GLY A 138 -3.58 -2.24 5.98
CA GLY A 138 -2.69 -3.00 5.10
C GLY A 138 -1.24 -2.53 5.08
N GLY A 139 -0.84 -1.64 5.99
CA GLY A 139 0.57 -1.29 6.21
C GLY A 139 1.32 -2.49 6.79
N VAL A 140 2.51 -2.77 6.27
CA VAL A 140 3.38 -3.86 6.74
C VAL A 140 4.75 -3.29 7.11
N PHE A 141 5.10 -3.46 8.39
CA PHE A 141 6.37 -2.97 8.94
C PHE A 141 7.15 -4.16 9.50
N SER A 142 8.43 -4.25 9.17
CA SER A 142 9.30 -5.34 9.62
C SER A 142 10.55 -4.77 10.26
N TYR A 143 10.84 -5.24 11.45
CA TYR A 143 11.97 -4.81 12.26
C TYR A 143 12.80 -6.02 12.69
N SER A 144 14.10 -5.82 12.87
CA SER A 144 14.97 -6.83 13.45
C SER A 144 15.15 -6.54 14.95
N VAL A 145 14.85 -7.53 15.77
CA VAL A 145 14.99 -7.46 17.24
C VAL A 145 15.82 -8.64 17.73
N VAL A 146 16.67 -8.43 18.73
CA VAL A 146 17.53 -9.46 19.28
C VAL A 146 17.04 -9.84 20.68
N ASP A 147 16.82 -11.11 20.92
CA ASP A 147 16.49 -11.61 22.26
C ASP A 147 17.66 -11.36 23.23
N GLY A 148 17.38 -10.82 24.40
CA GLY A 148 18.39 -10.45 25.39
C GLY A 148 19.02 -9.06 25.15
N SER A 149 18.48 -8.23 24.27
CA SER A 149 19.01 -6.90 23.95
C SER A 149 18.03 -5.77 24.26
N ASN A 150 18.60 -4.61 24.53
CA ASN A 150 17.89 -3.32 24.66
C ASN A 150 18.56 -2.31 23.73
N SER A 151 17.81 -1.64 22.89
CA SER A 151 18.33 -0.61 21.97
C SER A 151 17.29 0.46 21.66
#